data_a734d19ff7248412e79211866ebe3bb3
#
_entry.id   a734d19ff7248412e79211866ebe3bb3
#
_cell.length_a   1.000
_cell.length_b   1.000
_cell.length_c   1.000
_cell.angle_alpha   90.00
_cell.angle_beta   90.00
_cell.angle_gamma   90.00
#
_symmetry.space_group_name_H-M   'P 1'
#
loop_
_entity.id
_entity.type
_entity.pdbx_description
1 polymer ?
#
loop_
_entity_poly.entity_id
_entity_poly.type
_entity_poly.pdbx_seq_one_letter_code
_entity_poly.pdbx_strand_id
1 'polypeptide(L)'
;MRKRITGALVLALGMAAVGAWLWPRGDGTPAPEVAIAPHPAASAASAAQAKVPASAPVKVAAAPPPGPSACDRFLRLLPSVSKRLCDSARLVDSGARSVKGVPLYTRDIADPNAQVRVLVIGAIHGDELTSATVAMHWIALAADEKMEMPQPVHWRFVPIVNPDGMLAKPHKRTNADGVDLNRNFPTPDWQRDAAIYWEKRTGKDPRRWPGPKPLSEPETRFVLDQVEHFRPHLIVSIHAPFGVLDFDGPTVPPSKLGRLYLDQVGIYPGSLGNYGGVHKGVPVITIELANALRAPREAEMRQMWLDLLRWTAAKIHADGGR
;
A
#
# COMPACT_ATOMS: atom_id res chain seq x y z
N MET A 1 27.37 -62.07 -3.21
CA MET A 1 28.58 -61.33 -3.60
C MET A 1 28.34 -59.83 -3.36
N ARG A 2 28.96 -59.32 -2.29
CA ARG A 2 28.86 -57.86 -1.91
C ARG A 2 30.10 -57.17 -2.48
N LYS A 3 29.87 -56.08 -3.25
CA LYS A 3 30.96 -55.13 -3.57
C LYS A 3 30.71 -53.85 -2.84
N ARG A 4 31.60 -53.54 -1.90
CA ARG A 4 31.75 -52.24 -1.23
C ARG A 4 32.54 -51.33 -2.17
N ILE A 5 32.07 -50.08 -2.36
CA ILE A 5 32.88 -49.03 -2.99
C ILE A 5 33.01 -47.92 -1.95
N THR A 6 34.24 -47.76 -1.46
CA THR A 6 34.73 -46.67 -0.63
C THR A 6 35.05 -45.49 -1.54
N GLY A 7 34.41 -44.37 -1.32
CA GLY A 7 34.71 -43.10 -1.99
C GLY A 7 35.27 -42.10 -0.99
N ALA A 8 36.45 -41.58 -1.27
CA ALA A 8 37.24 -40.69 -0.45
C ALA A 8 36.66 -39.25 -0.43
N LEU A 9 36.67 -38.68 0.76
CA LEU A 9 36.30 -37.28 1.03
C LEU A 9 37.53 -36.40 0.74
N VAL A 10 37.39 -35.48 -0.25
CA VAL A 10 38.38 -34.43 -0.48
C VAL A 10 37.83 -33.12 0.11
N LEU A 11 38.46 -32.70 1.23
CA LEU A 11 38.26 -31.36 1.80
C LEU A 11 39.09 -30.36 0.99
N ALA A 12 38.43 -29.42 0.34
CA ALA A 12 39.07 -28.22 -0.20
C ALA A 12 38.82 -27.04 0.75
N LEU A 13 39.91 -26.64 1.46
CA LEU A 13 39.96 -25.38 2.22
C LEU A 13 40.10 -24.21 1.21
N GLY A 14 39.05 -23.39 1.07
CA GLY A 14 39.11 -22.11 0.39
C GLY A 14 39.38 -20.98 1.38
N MET A 15 40.55 -20.37 1.33
CA MET A 15 40.90 -19.14 2.06
C MET A 15 40.14 -17.97 1.41
N ALA A 16 39.28 -17.31 2.19
CA ALA A 16 38.68 -16.04 1.82
C ALA A 16 39.67 -14.92 2.14
N ALA A 17 40.20 -14.24 1.12
CA ALA A 17 40.98 -13.03 1.27
C ALA A 17 40.02 -11.84 1.55
N VAL A 18 40.12 -11.27 2.75
CA VAL A 18 39.45 -10.03 3.13
C VAL A 18 40.24 -8.85 2.52
N GLY A 19 39.77 -8.30 1.42
CA GLY A 19 40.29 -7.06 0.83
C GLY A 19 39.75 -5.85 1.58
N ALA A 20 40.59 -5.23 2.42
CA ALA A 20 40.31 -3.93 3.02
C ALA A 20 40.43 -2.83 1.97
N TRP A 21 39.33 -2.21 1.62
CA TRP A 21 39.31 -0.99 0.82
C TRP A 21 39.59 0.21 1.73
N LEU A 22 40.78 0.76 1.60
CA LEU A 22 41.16 2.05 2.20
C LEU A 22 40.59 3.19 1.34
N TRP A 23 39.68 3.94 1.92
CA TRP A 23 39.19 5.19 1.36
C TRP A 23 40.18 6.31 1.68
N PRO A 24 40.58 7.18 0.72
CA PRO A 24 41.42 8.33 1.00
C PRO A 24 40.64 9.37 1.81
N ARG A 25 41.29 9.84 2.91
CA ARG A 25 40.80 10.97 3.70
C ARG A 25 41.00 12.25 2.86
N GLY A 26 39.92 12.90 2.52
CA GLY A 26 39.92 14.23 1.92
C GLY A 26 40.27 15.29 2.96
N ASP A 27 41.23 16.16 2.62
CA ASP A 27 41.67 17.27 3.43
C ASP A 27 40.56 18.31 3.58
N GLY A 28 40.29 18.68 4.84
CA GLY A 28 39.28 19.67 5.20
C GLY A 28 39.75 21.09 4.84
N THR A 29 39.15 21.63 3.79
CA THR A 29 39.12 23.10 3.60
C THR A 29 37.73 23.61 3.98
N PRO A 30 37.63 24.63 4.85
CA PRO A 30 36.33 25.21 5.19
C PRO A 30 35.77 26.02 4.02
N ALA A 31 34.47 25.83 3.75
CA ALA A 31 33.72 26.61 2.77
C ALA A 31 33.63 28.09 3.19
N PRO A 32 33.61 29.04 2.25
CA PRO A 32 33.53 30.45 2.56
C PRO A 32 32.14 30.81 3.10
N GLU A 33 32.17 31.58 4.18
CA GLU A 33 31.00 32.17 4.86
C GLU A 33 30.35 33.22 3.95
N VAL A 34 29.10 32.97 3.53
CA VAL A 34 28.31 33.93 2.73
C VAL A 34 27.69 34.94 3.69
N ALA A 35 28.19 36.19 3.65
CA ALA A 35 27.63 37.31 4.39
C ALA A 35 26.21 37.64 3.91
N ILE A 36 25.23 37.57 4.84
CA ILE A 36 23.84 37.98 4.61
C ILE A 36 23.78 39.50 4.73
N ALA A 37 23.46 40.19 3.64
CA ALA A 37 23.20 41.64 3.65
C ALA A 37 21.85 41.94 4.30
N PRO A 38 21.68 43.02 5.08
CA PRO A 38 20.42 43.36 5.72
C PRO A 38 19.41 43.92 4.72
N HIS A 39 18.17 43.41 4.80
CA HIS A 39 17.05 43.96 4.04
C HIS A 39 16.65 45.37 4.53
N PRO A 40 16.31 46.28 3.62
CA PRO A 40 15.81 47.60 4.01
C PRO A 40 14.38 47.51 4.55
N ALA A 41 14.11 48.27 5.63
CA ALA A 41 12.83 48.39 6.27
C ALA A 41 11.74 48.93 5.32
N ALA A 42 10.61 48.20 5.24
CA ALA A 42 9.45 48.67 4.50
C ALA A 42 8.75 49.84 5.18
N SER A 43 8.66 50.95 4.46
CA SER A 43 7.91 52.13 4.83
C SER A 43 6.41 51.85 4.89
N ALA A 44 5.76 52.27 6.00
CA ALA A 44 4.31 52.17 6.16
C ALA A 44 3.60 53.16 5.22
N ALA A 45 2.95 52.61 4.19
CA ALA A 45 2.00 53.36 3.35
C ALA A 45 0.59 53.20 3.92
N SER A 46 -0.03 54.37 4.24
CA SER A 46 -1.40 54.50 4.69
C SER A 46 -2.41 53.89 3.73
N ALA A 47 -3.16 52.87 4.17
CA ALA A 47 -4.22 52.26 3.40
C ALA A 47 -5.50 53.12 3.44
N ALA A 48 -5.83 53.75 2.32
CA ALA A 48 -7.16 54.32 2.09
C ALA A 48 -8.18 53.16 1.96
N GLN A 49 -9.22 53.18 2.84
CA GLN A 49 -10.32 52.20 2.79
C GLN A 49 -11.20 52.46 1.56
N ALA A 50 -11.06 51.61 0.54
CA ALA A 50 -12.00 51.54 -0.58
C ALA A 50 -13.27 50.79 -0.11
N LYS A 51 -14.44 51.43 -0.23
CA LYS A 51 -15.76 50.80 -0.01
C LYS A 51 -15.93 49.66 -1.02
N VAL A 52 -16.02 48.42 -0.51
CA VAL A 52 -16.38 47.25 -1.30
C VAL A 52 -17.88 47.32 -1.59
N PRO A 53 -18.32 47.26 -2.87
CA PRO A 53 -19.75 47.19 -3.18
C PRO A 53 -20.29 45.83 -2.70
N ALA A 54 -21.51 45.85 -2.12
CA ALA A 54 -22.21 44.67 -1.67
C ALA A 54 -22.44 43.70 -2.85
N SER A 55 -21.83 42.55 -2.81
CA SER A 55 -22.01 41.49 -3.82
C SER A 55 -23.44 40.96 -3.75
N ALA A 56 -24.10 40.89 -4.88
CA ALA A 56 -25.41 40.26 -5.03
C ALA A 56 -25.33 38.78 -4.59
N PRO A 57 -26.41 38.19 -4.03
CA PRO A 57 -26.39 36.80 -3.57
C PRO A 57 -26.12 35.87 -4.78
N VAL A 58 -24.96 35.21 -4.72
CA VAL A 58 -24.61 34.15 -5.67
C VAL A 58 -25.60 33.00 -5.44
N LYS A 59 -26.44 32.72 -6.44
CA LYS A 59 -27.25 31.50 -6.46
C LYS A 59 -26.31 30.32 -6.43
N VAL A 60 -26.16 29.68 -5.25
CA VAL A 60 -25.44 28.42 -5.11
C VAL A 60 -26.21 27.40 -5.98
N ALA A 61 -25.63 27.01 -7.09
CA ALA A 61 -26.19 25.92 -7.90
C ALA A 61 -26.31 24.68 -6.99
N ALA A 62 -27.48 24.03 -7.00
CA ALA A 62 -27.69 22.81 -6.28
C ALA A 62 -26.60 21.82 -6.66
N ALA A 63 -25.94 21.22 -5.65
CA ALA A 63 -24.93 20.20 -5.90
C ALA A 63 -25.54 19.11 -6.81
N PRO A 64 -24.81 18.62 -7.81
CA PRO A 64 -25.30 17.55 -8.67
C PRO A 64 -25.70 16.35 -7.78
N PRO A 65 -26.75 15.58 -8.17
CA PRO A 65 -27.16 14.42 -7.40
C PRO A 65 -25.96 13.50 -7.14
N PRO A 66 -25.86 12.92 -5.95
CA PRO A 66 -24.74 12.03 -5.62
C PRO A 66 -24.71 10.89 -6.64
N GLY A 67 -23.54 10.65 -7.20
CA GLY A 67 -23.31 9.53 -8.13
C GLY A 67 -23.55 8.18 -7.44
N PRO A 68 -23.56 7.05 -8.20
CA PRO A 68 -23.73 5.73 -7.65
C PRO A 68 -22.74 5.46 -6.51
N SER A 69 -23.24 4.91 -5.39
CA SER A 69 -22.41 4.53 -4.24
C SER A 69 -21.39 3.44 -4.60
N ALA A 70 -20.40 3.22 -3.74
CA ALA A 70 -19.47 2.10 -3.89
C ALA A 70 -20.21 0.75 -3.99
N CYS A 71 -21.26 0.55 -3.18
CA CYS A 71 -22.06 -0.67 -3.20
C CYS A 71 -22.85 -0.86 -4.50
N ASP A 72 -23.39 0.21 -5.08
CA ASP A 72 -24.08 0.12 -6.37
C ASP A 72 -23.12 -0.33 -7.49
N ARG A 73 -21.85 0.05 -7.39
CA ARG A 73 -20.84 -0.26 -8.40
C ARG A 73 -20.26 -1.67 -8.24
N PHE A 74 -19.94 -2.08 -7.01
CA PHE A 74 -19.05 -3.21 -6.79
C PHE A 74 -19.68 -4.43 -6.14
N LEU A 75 -20.84 -4.28 -5.45
CA LEU A 75 -21.45 -5.36 -4.68
C LEU A 75 -21.60 -6.69 -5.47
N ARG A 76 -22.00 -6.60 -6.74
CA ARG A 76 -22.21 -7.79 -7.60
C ARG A 76 -20.92 -8.52 -7.96
N LEU A 77 -19.77 -7.87 -7.77
CA LEU A 77 -18.44 -8.42 -8.07
C LEU A 77 -17.78 -9.02 -6.84
N LEU A 78 -18.24 -8.64 -5.63
CA LEU A 78 -17.59 -9.04 -4.38
C LEU A 78 -18.17 -10.35 -3.86
N PRO A 79 -17.45 -11.48 -3.97
CA PRO A 79 -17.94 -12.76 -3.47
C PRO A 79 -18.13 -12.69 -1.94
N SER A 80 -19.25 -13.23 -1.45
CA SER A 80 -19.58 -13.30 -0.01
C SER A 80 -19.73 -11.93 0.70
N VAL A 81 -19.96 -10.84 -0.04
CA VAL A 81 -20.36 -9.55 0.52
C VAL A 81 -21.85 -9.35 0.33
N SER A 82 -22.61 -9.29 1.43
CA SER A 82 -24.03 -8.95 1.38
C SER A 82 -24.24 -7.44 1.22
N LYS A 83 -25.44 -7.04 0.76
CA LYS A 83 -25.78 -5.60 0.69
C LYS A 83 -25.67 -4.93 2.08
N ARG A 84 -26.13 -5.60 3.12
CA ARG A 84 -26.02 -5.10 4.50
C ARG A 84 -24.56 -4.86 4.91
N LEU A 85 -23.66 -5.79 4.62
CA LEU A 85 -22.23 -5.65 4.90
C LEU A 85 -21.62 -4.48 4.13
N CYS A 86 -21.95 -4.37 2.83
CA CYS A 86 -21.47 -3.28 2.01
C CYS A 86 -21.93 -1.90 2.52
N ASP A 87 -23.22 -1.76 2.80
CA ASP A 87 -23.79 -0.50 3.31
C ASP A 87 -23.21 -0.13 4.68
N SER A 88 -22.97 -1.12 5.56
CA SER A 88 -22.38 -0.88 6.88
C SER A 88 -20.92 -0.44 6.83
N ALA A 89 -20.21 -0.72 5.73
CA ALA A 89 -18.85 -0.27 5.54
C ALA A 89 -18.73 1.26 5.44
N ARG A 90 -19.82 1.97 5.09
CA ARG A 90 -19.87 3.44 5.01
C ARG A 90 -18.67 4.02 4.26
N LEU A 91 -18.39 3.48 3.09
CA LEU A 91 -17.29 3.95 2.24
C LEU A 91 -17.52 5.39 1.80
N VAL A 92 -16.47 6.20 1.89
CA VAL A 92 -16.47 7.63 1.53
C VAL A 92 -15.71 7.81 0.22
N ASP A 93 -16.27 8.58 -0.70
CA ASP A 93 -15.57 9.01 -1.92
C ASP A 93 -14.38 9.89 -1.52
N SER A 94 -13.18 9.48 -1.85
CA SER A 94 -11.93 10.18 -1.49
C SER A 94 -11.69 11.46 -2.32
N GLY A 95 -12.48 11.68 -3.38
CA GLY A 95 -12.21 12.69 -4.40
C GLY A 95 -11.26 12.24 -5.51
N ALA A 96 -10.46 11.21 -5.28
CA ALA A 96 -9.58 10.64 -6.31
C ALA A 96 -10.35 9.76 -7.30
N ARG A 97 -9.79 9.65 -8.50
CA ARG A 97 -10.41 8.92 -9.62
C ARG A 97 -9.41 7.99 -10.28
N SER A 98 -9.90 6.84 -10.75
CA SER A 98 -9.14 5.96 -11.63
C SER A 98 -8.95 6.57 -13.03
N VAL A 99 -8.20 5.93 -13.89
CA VAL A 99 -8.01 6.33 -15.30
C VAL A 99 -9.35 6.57 -15.99
N LYS A 100 -10.36 5.72 -15.77
CA LYS A 100 -11.71 5.88 -16.34
C LYS A 100 -12.65 6.77 -15.54
N GLY A 101 -12.14 7.50 -14.54
CA GLY A 101 -12.93 8.42 -13.73
C GLY A 101 -13.80 7.73 -12.66
N VAL A 102 -13.58 6.44 -12.37
CA VAL A 102 -14.28 5.74 -11.28
C VAL A 102 -13.77 6.24 -9.94
N PRO A 103 -14.65 6.60 -8.98
CA PRO A 103 -14.23 7.05 -7.66
C PRO A 103 -13.42 5.99 -6.91
N LEU A 104 -12.37 6.44 -6.21
CA LEU A 104 -11.64 5.65 -5.22
C LEU A 104 -12.23 5.94 -3.84
N TYR A 105 -12.51 4.90 -3.08
CA TYR A 105 -13.22 4.99 -1.80
C TYR A 105 -12.31 4.63 -0.64
N THR A 106 -12.52 5.33 0.48
CA THR A 106 -11.83 5.07 1.74
C THR A 106 -12.82 4.83 2.88
N ARG A 107 -12.33 4.22 3.96
CA ARG A 107 -13.01 4.16 5.25
C ARG A 107 -12.01 4.33 6.37
N ASP A 108 -12.22 5.35 7.19
CA ASP A 108 -11.49 5.55 8.44
C ASP A 108 -12.29 5.02 9.63
N ILE A 109 -11.64 4.27 10.51
CA ILE A 109 -12.15 3.82 11.79
C ILE A 109 -11.04 4.11 12.81
N ALA A 110 -11.25 5.12 13.63
CA ALA A 110 -10.25 5.61 14.56
C ALA A 110 -10.72 5.49 16.01
N ASP A 111 -9.90 4.86 16.85
CA ASP A 111 -10.02 5.03 18.28
C ASP A 111 -9.54 6.44 18.65
N PRO A 112 -10.25 7.18 19.53
CA PRO A 112 -9.84 8.53 19.95
C PRO A 112 -8.43 8.61 20.55
N ASN A 113 -7.94 7.53 21.14
CA ASN A 113 -6.62 7.44 21.76
C ASN A 113 -5.57 6.79 20.82
N ALA A 114 -5.91 6.58 19.53
CA ALA A 114 -5.03 5.90 18.60
C ALA A 114 -3.73 6.67 18.35
N GLN A 115 -2.61 6.03 18.66
CA GLN A 115 -1.27 6.47 18.29
C GLN A 115 -0.77 5.70 17.06
N VAL A 116 -1.21 4.46 16.88
CA VAL A 116 -0.85 3.61 15.74
C VAL A 116 -1.83 3.80 14.60
N ARG A 117 -1.29 3.94 13.39
CA ARG A 117 -2.07 4.06 12.14
C ARG A 117 -1.76 2.89 11.24
N VAL A 118 -2.82 2.23 10.74
CA VAL A 118 -2.70 1.08 9.83
C VAL A 118 -3.47 1.36 8.55
N LEU A 119 -2.80 1.24 7.41
CA LEU A 119 -3.39 1.34 6.08
C LEU A 119 -3.64 -0.06 5.53
N VAL A 120 -4.90 -0.38 5.23
CA VAL A 120 -5.30 -1.66 4.64
C VAL A 120 -5.74 -1.43 3.20
N ILE A 121 -5.12 -2.13 2.26
CA ILE A 121 -5.34 -1.99 0.82
C ILE A 121 -5.83 -3.31 0.25
N GLY A 122 -6.93 -3.27 -0.52
CA GLY A 122 -7.44 -4.39 -1.30
C GLY A 122 -7.49 -4.06 -2.78
N ALA A 123 -7.59 -5.08 -3.60
CA ALA A 123 -7.77 -5.02 -5.04
C ALA A 123 -6.89 -3.98 -5.76
N ILE A 124 -5.59 -3.97 -5.45
CA ILE A 124 -4.60 -3.28 -6.28
C ILE A 124 -4.51 -3.96 -7.65
N HIS A 125 -4.80 -5.26 -7.71
CA HIS A 125 -5.06 -6.00 -8.93
C HIS A 125 -6.57 -6.24 -9.05
N GLY A 126 -7.16 -5.81 -10.17
CA GLY A 126 -8.61 -5.80 -10.33
C GLY A 126 -9.23 -7.19 -10.54
N ASP A 127 -8.45 -8.21 -10.82
CA ASP A 127 -8.90 -9.60 -10.95
C ASP A 127 -8.78 -10.43 -9.64
N GLU A 128 -8.36 -9.79 -8.54
CA GLU A 128 -8.26 -10.40 -7.22
C GLU A 128 -9.44 -9.98 -6.32
N LEU A 129 -10.66 -10.37 -6.72
CA LEU A 129 -11.91 -9.90 -6.08
C LEU A 129 -12.00 -10.20 -4.59
N THR A 130 -11.39 -11.32 -4.17
CA THR A 130 -11.39 -11.75 -2.77
C THR A 130 -10.60 -10.84 -1.85
N SER A 131 -9.61 -10.12 -2.37
CA SER A 131 -8.84 -9.13 -1.60
C SER A 131 -9.73 -7.97 -1.14
N ALA A 132 -10.57 -7.44 -2.03
CA ALA A 132 -11.59 -6.46 -1.67
C ALA A 132 -12.63 -7.02 -0.70
N THR A 133 -13.06 -8.28 -0.91
CA THR A 133 -13.99 -8.97 0.00
C THR A 133 -13.45 -9.01 1.43
N VAL A 134 -12.20 -9.44 1.62
CA VAL A 134 -11.58 -9.50 2.96
C VAL A 134 -11.50 -8.10 3.57
N ALA A 135 -11.10 -7.09 2.80
CA ALA A 135 -11.08 -5.70 3.27
C ALA A 135 -12.47 -5.23 3.74
N MET A 136 -13.55 -5.55 3.01
CA MET A 136 -14.93 -5.22 3.41
C MET A 136 -15.35 -5.91 4.70
N HIS A 137 -15.02 -7.18 4.89
CA HIS A 137 -15.29 -7.91 6.15
C HIS A 137 -14.48 -7.32 7.31
N TRP A 138 -13.23 -6.93 7.08
CA TRP A 138 -12.39 -6.33 8.11
C TRP A 138 -12.82 -4.93 8.52
N ILE A 139 -13.41 -4.15 7.62
CA ILE A 139 -14.08 -2.89 7.97
C ILE A 139 -15.18 -3.14 9.00
N ALA A 140 -16.01 -4.18 8.80
CA ALA A 140 -17.08 -4.51 9.74
C ALA A 140 -16.53 -4.99 11.09
N LEU A 141 -15.44 -5.78 11.10
CA LEU A 141 -14.78 -6.23 12.33
C LEU A 141 -14.11 -5.06 13.08
N ALA A 142 -13.48 -4.14 12.37
CA ALA A 142 -12.87 -2.95 12.97
C ALA A 142 -13.91 -1.98 13.55
N ALA A 143 -15.12 -1.93 12.98
CA ALA A 143 -16.22 -1.09 13.43
C ALA A 143 -17.11 -1.76 14.51
N ASP A 144 -16.85 -3.00 14.86
CA ASP A 144 -17.62 -3.73 15.90
C ASP A 144 -17.14 -3.30 17.29
N GLU A 145 -17.96 -2.52 17.99
CA GLU A 145 -17.67 -2.05 19.36
C GLU A 145 -17.48 -3.18 20.39
N LYS A 146 -17.92 -4.40 20.07
CA LYS A 146 -17.73 -5.59 20.90
C LYS A 146 -16.38 -6.29 20.64
N MET A 147 -15.65 -5.85 19.62
CA MET A 147 -14.34 -6.39 19.30
C MET A 147 -13.30 -5.80 20.27
N GLU A 148 -12.70 -6.65 21.08
CA GLU A 148 -11.57 -6.26 21.92
C GLU A 148 -10.36 -5.96 21.03
N MET A 149 -9.94 -4.72 21.04
CA MET A 149 -8.73 -4.27 20.34
C MET A 149 -7.56 -4.25 21.34
N PRO A 150 -6.49 -5.02 21.11
CA PRO A 150 -5.35 -5.09 22.04
C PRO A 150 -4.62 -3.76 22.25
N GLN A 151 -4.78 -2.84 21.30
CA GLN A 151 -4.30 -1.45 21.39
C GLN A 151 -5.21 -0.52 20.57
N PRO A 152 -5.26 0.79 20.91
CA PRO A 152 -5.95 1.78 20.10
C PRO A 152 -5.28 1.95 18.74
N VAL A 153 -6.06 1.84 17.66
CA VAL A 153 -5.56 1.95 16.27
C VAL A 153 -6.47 2.85 15.45
N HIS A 154 -5.88 3.70 14.62
CA HIS A 154 -6.57 4.36 13.52
C HIS A 154 -6.39 3.52 12.26
N TRP A 155 -7.44 2.85 11.86
CA TRP A 155 -7.51 2.08 10.63
C TRP A 155 -7.97 2.96 9.48
N ARG A 156 -7.24 2.91 8.36
CA ARG A 156 -7.70 3.43 7.08
C ARG A 156 -7.75 2.28 6.08
N PHE A 157 -8.92 2.08 5.49
CA PHE A 157 -9.15 1.06 4.47
C PHE A 157 -9.30 1.70 3.09
N VAL A 158 -8.67 1.10 2.09
CA VAL A 158 -8.87 1.35 0.66
C VAL A 158 -9.21 -0.01 0.03
N PRO A 159 -10.49 -0.43 0.06
CA PRO A 159 -10.83 -1.81 -0.31
C PRO A 159 -10.67 -2.12 -1.79
N ILE A 160 -10.71 -1.10 -2.67
CA ILE A 160 -10.59 -1.27 -4.11
C ILE A 160 -9.71 -0.16 -4.68
N VAL A 161 -8.45 -0.48 -4.97
CA VAL A 161 -7.50 0.47 -5.57
C VAL A 161 -7.64 0.49 -7.10
N ASN A 162 -7.93 -0.66 -7.73
CA ASN A 162 -8.06 -0.78 -9.18
C ASN A 162 -9.51 -1.07 -9.61
N PRO A 163 -10.39 -0.07 -9.55
CA PRO A 163 -11.79 -0.27 -9.95
C PRO A 163 -11.94 -0.54 -11.45
N ASP A 164 -11.08 0.02 -12.29
CA ASP A 164 -11.14 -0.18 -13.74
C ASP A 164 -10.84 -1.62 -14.14
N GLY A 165 -9.80 -2.23 -13.54
CA GLY A 165 -9.48 -3.63 -13.73
C GLY A 165 -10.57 -4.55 -13.18
N MET A 166 -11.16 -4.21 -12.02
CA MET A 166 -12.25 -4.97 -11.41
C MET A 166 -13.53 -4.93 -12.24
N LEU A 167 -13.88 -3.78 -12.83
CA LEU A 167 -15.06 -3.61 -13.66
C LEU A 167 -14.89 -4.13 -15.10
N ALA A 168 -13.67 -4.42 -15.53
CA ALA A 168 -13.41 -4.97 -16.86
C ALA A 168 -14.04 -6.36 -17.04
N LYS A 169 -14.30 -6.72 -18.30
CA LYS A 169 -14.83 -8.05 -18.66
C LYS A 169 -13.95 -8.66 -19.77
N PRO A 170 -13.19 -9.69 -19.46
CA PRO A 170 -12.95 -10.27 -18.13
C PRO A 170 -12.23 -9.30 -17.18
N HIS A 171 -12.27 -9.57 -15.88
CA HIS A 171 -11.50 -8.81 -14.89
C HIS A 171 -10.02 -8.80 -15.23
N LYS A 172 -9.34 -7.69 -14.97
CA LYS A 172 -7.92 -7.51 -15.31
C LYS A 172 -7.09 -7.23 -14.07
N ARG A 173 -5.90 -7.80 -14.02
CA ARG A 173 -4.90 -7.46 -13.03
C ARG A 173 -4.51 -5.97 -13.11
N THR A 174 -4.24 -5.50 -14.33
CA THR A 174 -3.80 -4.14 -14.63
C THR A 174 -4.96 -3.14 -14.58
N ASN A 175 -4.65 -1.86 -14.47
CA ASN A 175 -5.63 -0.78 -14.61
C ASN A 175 -6.09 -0.58 -16.08
N ALA A 176 -6.78 0.51 -16.37
CA ALA A 176 -7.30 0.78 -17.71
C ALA A 176 -6.21 1.03 -18.76
N ASP A 177 -5.07 1.57 -18.35
CA ASP A 177 -3.90 1.81 -19.22
C ASP A 177 -3.03 0.56 -19.41
N GLY A 178 -3.43 -0.56 -18.80
CA GLY A 178 -2.69 -1.81 -18.89
C GLY A 178 -1.48 -1.90 -17.96
N VAL A 179 -1.37 -1.00 -16.99
CA VAL A 179 -0.26 -0.95 -16.02
C VAL A 179 -0.55 -1.85 -14.80
N ASP A 180 0.44 -2.65 -14.41
CA ASP A 180 0.46 -3.33 -13.12
C ASP A 180 0.75 -2.29 -12.02
N LEU A 181 -0.27 -1.88 -11.29
CA LEU A 181 -0.16 -0.84 -10.25
C LEU A 181 0.86 -1.21 -9.18
N ASN A 182 1.03 -2.52 -8.88
CA ASN A 182 2.03 -3.01 -7.94
C ASN A 182 3.44 -3.17 -8.57
N ARG A 183 3.71 -2.45 -9.67
CA ARG A 183 5.01 -2.26 -10.33
C ARG A 183 5.25 -0.79 -10.66
N ASN A 184 4.35 0.10 -10.25
CA ASN A 184 4.36 1.52 -10.64
C ASN A 184 4.75 2.47 -9.50
N PHE A 185 5.10 1.97 -8.29
CA PHE A 185 5.58 2.78 -7.17
C PHE A 185 7.01 3.31 -7.41
N PRO A 186 7.37 4.49 -6.86
CA PRO A 186 8.64 5.15 -7.13
C PRO A 186 9.76 4.59 -6.25
N THR A 187 10.13 3.33 -6.47
CA THR A 187 11.32 2.75 -5.84
C THR A 187 12.59 3.37 -6.45
N PRO A 188 13.68 3.56 -5.70
CA PRO A 188 14.90 4.21 -6.21
C PRO A 188 15.52 3.51 -7.42
N ASP A 189 15.33 2.20 -7.53
CA ASP A 189 15.83 1.35 -8.61
C ASP A 189 14.90 1.32 -9.84
N TRP A 190 13.72 1.90 -9.76
CA TRP A 190 12.67 1.76 -10.79
C TRP A 190 13.16 2.15 -12.19
N GLN A 191 13.82 3.30 -12.32
CA GLN A 191 14.32 3.81 -13.62
C GLN A 191 15.31 2.86 -14.27
N ARG A 192 16.13 2.18 -13.48
CA ARG A 192 17.13 1.24 -13.96
C ARG A 192 16.54 -0.14 -14.22
N ASP A 193 15.72 -0.64 -13.31
CA ASP A 193 15.46 -2.07 -13.21
C ASP A 193 14.04 -2.48 -13.63
N ALA A 194 13.03 -1.59 -13.59
CA ALA A 194 11.64 -1.99 -13.85
C ALA A 194 11.42 -2.53 -15.27
N ALA A 195 11.94 -1.83 -16.29
CA ALA A 195 11.84 -2.27 -17.67
C ALA A 195 12.66 -3.55 -17.91
N ILE A 196 13.87 -3.64 -17.36
CA ILE A 196 14.74 -4.82 -17.47
C ILE A 196 14.06 -6.02 -16.81
N TYR A 197 13.50 -5.84 -15.61
CA TYR A 197 12.76 -6.90 -14.92
C TYR A 197 11.58 -7.39 -15.75
N TRP A 198 10.76 -6.47 -16.26
CA TRP A 198 9.62 -6.82 -17.10
C TRP A 198 10.04 -7.59 -18.36
N GLU A 199 11.08 -7.14 -19.05
CA GLU A 199 11.56 -7.80 -20.27
C GLU A 199 12.21 -9.16 -20.01
N LYS A 200 13.15 -9.20 -19.04
CA LYS A 200 14.04 -10.37 -18.87
C LYS A 200 13.48 -11.41 -17.90
N ARG A 201 12.71 -10.99 -16.89
CA ARG A 201 12.21 -11.91 -15.86
C ARG A 201 10.77 -12.32 -16.11
N THR A 202 9.96 -11.48 -16.76
CA THR A 202 8.56 -11.82 -17.06
C THR A 202 8.31 -12.15 -18.52
N GLY A 203 9.30 -12.03 -19.39
CA GLY A 203 9.13 -12.25 -20.83
C GLY A 203 8.18 -11.25 -21.48
N LYS A 204 8.12 -10.02 -20.97
CA LYS A 204 7.19 -8.97 -21.41
C LYS A 204 5.72 -9.35 -21.19
N ASP A 205 5.42 -10.11 -20.13
CA ASP A 205 4.03 -10.39 -19.75
C ASP A 205 3.26 -9.07 -19.60
N PRO A 206 2.22 -8.82 -20.42
CA PRO A 206 1.47 -7.56 -20.36
C PRO A 206 0.75 -7.37 -19.03
N ARG A 207 0.49 -8.45 -18.30
CA ARG A 207 -0.10 -8.37 -16.94
C ARG A 207 0.87 -7.78 -15.90
N ARG A 208 2.17 -7.65 -16.22
CA ARG A 208 3.23 -7.20 -15.31
C ARG A 208 3.95 -5.96 -15.81
N TRP A 209 3.36 -5.25 -16.77
CA TRP A 209 3.95 -4.03 -17.30
C TRP A 209 3.97 -2.91 -16.25
N PRO A 210 5.14 -2.33 -15.94
CA PRO A 210 5.29 -1.34 -14.87
C PRO A 210 4.80 0.06 -15.25
N GLY A 211 4.36 0.27 -16.50
CA GLY A 211 4.01 1.60 -17.03
C GLY A 211 5.22 2.31 -17.65
N PRO A 212 5.00 3.52 -18.23
CA PRO A 212 6.04 4.27 -18.91
C PRO A 212 7.01 4.96 -17.95
N LYS A 213 6.59 5.23 -16.71
CA LYS A 213 7.37 5.86 -15.63
C LYS A 213 6.75 5.53 -14.29
N PRO A 214 7.50 5.65 -13.18
CA PRO A 214 6.89 5.48 -11.86
C PRO A 214 5.82 6.56 -11.65
N LEU A 215 4.75 6.22 -10.93
CA LEU A 215 3.61 7.10 -10.67
C LEU A 215 2.94 7.63 -11.95
N SER A 216 3.00 6.89 -13.05
CA SER A 216 2.21 7.24 -14.24
C SER A 216 0.71 7.16 -13.97
N GLU A 217 0.28 6.26 -13.08
CA GLU A 217 -1.13 5.93 -12.86
C GLU A 217 -1.76 6.73 -11.71
N PRO A 218 -2.99 7.23 -11.89
CA PRO A 218 -3.70 7.97 -10.83
C PRO A 218 -3.94 7.11 -9.58
N GLU A 219 -4.21 5.83 -9.75
CA GLU A 219 -4.43 4.88 -8.65
C GLU A 219 -3.16 4.71 -7.80
N THR A 220 -2.00 4.60 -8.43
CA THR A 220 -0.72 4.51 -7.72
C THR A 220 -0.40 5.80 -6.98
N ARG A 221 -0.64 6.96 -7.62
CA ARG A 221 -0.51 8.27 -6.95
C ARG A 221 -1.42 8.39 -5.75
N PHE A 222 -2.66 7.93 -5.87
CA PHE A 222 -3.61 7.93 -4.76
C PHE A 222 -3.10 7.10 -3.57
N VAL A 223 -2.57 5.89 -3.81
CA VAL A 223 -1.99 5.06 -2.73
C VAL A 223 -0.77 5.74 -2.12
N LEU A 224 0.10 6.35 -2.94
CA LEU A 224 1.24 7.14 -2.46
C LEU A 224 0.77 8.25 -1.52
N ASP A 225 -0.25 9.02 -1.91
CA ASP A 225 -0.83 10.09 -1.10
C ASP A 225 -1.35 9.57 0.25
N GLN A 226 -1.95 8.35 0.27
CA GLN A 226 -2.33 7.73 1.54
C GLN A 226 -1.11 7.44 2.42
N VAL A 227 -0.02 6.93 1.84
CA VAL A 227 1.21 6.67 2.62
C VAL A 227 1.82 7.97 3.14
N GLU A 228 1.89 9.01 2.34
CA GLU A 228 2.54 10.28 2.71
C GLU A 228 1.72 11.14 3.68
N HIS A 229 0.40 11.22 3.51
CA HIS A 229 -0.46 12.06 4.35
C HIS A 229 -1.02 11.35 5.58
N PHE A 230 -1.43 10.10 5.44
CA PHE A 230 -1.90 9.31 6.59
C PHE A 230 -0.75 8.82 7.47
N ARG A 231 0.47 8.67 6.91
CA ARG A 231 1.69 8.21 7.60
C ARG A 231 1.46 6.94 8.41
N PRO A 232 1.11 5.84 7.75
CA PRO A 232 0.85 4.58 8.44
C PRO A 232 2.13 4.06 9.12
N HIS A 233 1.95 3.39 10.26
CA HIS A 233 3.01 2.62 10.94
C HIS A 233 3.06 1.19 10.43
N LEU A 234 2.01 0.76 9.73
CA LEU A 234 1.89 -0.55 9.07
C LEU A 234 1.04 -0.41 7.82
N ILE A 235 1.44 -1.06 6.75
CA ILE A 235 0.63 -1.26 5.55
C ILE A 235 0.26 -2.74 5.46
N VAL A 236 -1.00 -3.03 5.19
CA VAL A 236 -1.50 -4.39 4.89
C VAL A 236 -2.04 -4.39 3.48
N SER A 237 -1.38 -5.11 2.58
CA SER A 237 -1.76 -5.26 1.18
C SER A 237 -2.35 -6.64 0.93
N ILE A 238 -3.62 -6.69 0.54
CA ILE A 238 -4.34 -7.96 0.36
C ILE A 238 -4.37 -8.31 -1.12
N HIS A 239 -3.89 -9.50 -1.44
CA HIS A 239 -3.70 -10.07 -2.77
C HIS A 239 -4.27 -11.50 -2.87
N ALA A 240 -4.16 -12.08 -4.05
CA ALA A 240 -4.40 -13.50 -4.37
C ALA A 240 -3.64 -13.86 -5.67
N PRO A 241 -3.35 -15.15 -6.00
CA PRO A 241 -3.92 -16.37 -5.41
C PRO A 241 -2.88 -17.32 -4.75
N PHE A 242 -1.76 -16.86 -4.22
CA PHE A 242 -0.63 -17.74 -3.87
C PHE A 242 -0.82 -18.54 -2.56
N GLY A 243 -1.72 -18.13 -1.67
CA GLY A 243 -2.00 -18.84 -0.42
C GLY A 243 -0.92 -18.71 0.64
N VAL A 244 -0.17 -17.61 0.66
CA VAL A 244 0.95 -17.36 1.57
C VAL A 244 0.85 -15.98 2.22
N LEU A 245 1.73 -15.74 3.18
CA LEU A 245 1.95 -14.44 3.79
C LEU A 245 3.37 -13.98 3.42
N ASP A 246 3.49 -12.74 2.93
CA ASP A 246 4.77 -12.11 2.64
C ASP A 246 4.96 -10.86 3.49
N PHE A 247 6.21 -10.43 3.67
CA PHE A 247 6.53 -9.31 4.54
C PHE A 247 7.78 -8.57 4.05
N ASP A 248 7.64 -7.24 3.95
CA ASP A 248 8.74 -6.33 3.67
C ASP A 248 8.87 -5.31 4.81
N GLY A 249 10.08 -5.09 5.32
CA GLY A 249 10.32 -4.04 6.31
C GLY A 249 11.26 -4.42 7.45
N PRO A 250 11.54 -3.46 8.36
CA PRO A 250 12.56 -3.62 9.39
C PRO A 250 12.08 -4.40 10.62
N THR A 251 10.78 -4.68 10.74
CA THR A 251 10.20 -5.33 11.92
C THR A 251 10.22 -6.86 11.78
N VAL A 252 10.17 -7.59 12.90
CA VAL A 252 10.03 -9.05 12.87
C VAL A 252 8.67 -9.44 12.26
N PRO A 253 8.66 -10.20 11.16
CA PRO A 253 7.42 -10.56 10.47
C PRO A 253 6.49 -11.44 11.31
N PRO A 254 5.16 -11.43 11.03
CA PRO A 254 4.27 -12.45 11.56
C PRO A 254 4.60 -13.80 10.92
N SER A 255 4.69 -14.86 11.72
CA SER A 255 4.96 -16.21 11.20
C SER A 255 3.75 -16.78 10.43
N LYS A 256 2.55 -16.30 10.77
CA LYS A 256 1.28 -16.66 10.11
C LYS A 256 0.18 -15.66 10.41
N LEU A 257 -0.82 -15.60 9.52
CA LEU A 257 -2.14 -15.00 9.76
C LEU A 257 -3.22 -16.02 9.32
N GLY A 258 -4.02 -16.49 10.27
CA GLY A 258 -4.95 -17.59 10.00
C GLY A 258 -4.22 -18.85 9.56
N ARG A 259 -4.47 -19.26 8.31
CA ARG A 259 -3.82 -20.42 7.68
C ARG A 259 -2.70 -20.05 6.70
N LEU A 260 -2.43 -18.77 6.52
CA LEU A 260 -1.36 -18.29 5.67
C LEU A 260 -0.07 -18.23 6.47
N TYR A 261 0.93 -18.95 6.02
CA TYR A 261 2.25 -18.97 6.63
C TYR A 261 3.20 -18.04 5.87
N LEU A 262 4.18 -17.50 6.59
CA LEU A 262 5.21 -16.65 6.01
C LEU A 262 6.01 -17.47 4.97
N ASP A 263 5.98 -16.96 3.73
CA ASP A 263 6.78 -17.43 2.61
C ASP A 263 7.04 -16.26 1.67
N GLN A 264 8.32 -15.94 1.45
CA GLN A 264 8.67 -14.72 0.73
C GLN A 264 8.33 -14.84 -0.77
N VAL A 265 7.44 -13.98 -1.23
CA VAL A 265 7.10 -13.86 -2.67
C VAL A 265 8.20 -13.12 -3.43
N GLY A 266 8.90 -12.21 -2.76
CA GLY A 266 10.05 -11.50 -3.27
C GLY A 266 9.84 -9.99 -3.47
N ILE A 267 10.96 -9.29 -3.57
CA ILE A 267 11.02 -7.83 -3.73
C ILE A 267 11.13 -7.50 -5.23
N TYR A 268 10.26 -6.62 -5.71
CA TYR A 268 10.20 -6.25 -7.13
C TYR A 268 10.33 -4.75 -7.33
N PRO A 269 11.01 -4.28 -8.40
CA PRO A 269 11.03 -2.87 -8.75
C PRO A 269 9.61 -2.33 -8.89
N GLY A 270 9.30 -1.25 -8.20
CA GLY A 270 8.00 -0.59 -8.24
C GLY A 270 6.88 -1.29 -7.47
N SER A 271 7.13 -2.34 -6.67
CA SER A 271 6.11 -2.91 -5.79
C SER A 271 5.89 -2.06 -4.54
N LEU A 272 4.69 -2.17 -3.97
CA LEU A 272 4.35 -1.48 -2.70
C LEU A 272 5.20 -1.98 -1.54
N GLY A 273 5.49 -3.29 -1.47
CA GLY A 273 6.38 -3.88 -0.46
C GLY A 273 7.78 -3.28 -0.53
N ASN A 274 8.36 -3.21 -1.74
CA ASN A 274 9.65 -2.57 -1.95
C ASN A 274 9.62 -1.08 -1.58
N TYR A 275 8.61 -0.33 -2.05
CA TYR A 275 8.48 1.09 -1.74
C TYR A 275 8.26 1.35 -0.24
N GLY A 276 7.23 0.74 0.35
CA GLY A 276 6.86 0.96 1.75
C GLY A 276 7.84 0.31 2.72
N GLY A 277 8.09 -0.99 2.54
CA GLY A 277 8.87 -1.80 3.49
C GLY A 277 10.36 -1.53 3.43
N VAL A 278 10.94 -1.57 2.22
CA VAL A 278 12.39 -1.45 2.05
C VAL A 278 12.85 0.01 2.06
N HIS A 279 12.17 0.89 1.30
CA HIS A 279 12.67 2.27 1.12
C HIS A 279 12.11 3.27 2.12
N LYS A 280 10.84 3.13 2.52
CA LYS A 280 10.24 4.02 3.54
C LYS A 280 10.39 3.51 4.97
N GLY A 281 10.79 2.24 5.16
CA GLY A 281 10.90 1.62 6.47
C GLY A 281 9.55 1.45 7.18
N VAL A 282 8.45 1.52 6.44
CA VAL A 282 7.11 1.22 6.94
C VAL A 282 6.82 -0.25 6.68
N PRO A 283 6.66 -1.09 7.72
CA PRO A 283 6.38 -2.51 7.52
C PRO A 283 5.19 -2.74 6.57
N VAL A 284 5.34 -3.66 5.62
CA VAL A 284 4.27 -4.07 4.70
C VAL A 284 4.01 -5.56 4.87
N ILE A 285 2.82 -5.91 5.31
CA ILE A 285 2.31 -7.29 5.28
C ILE A 285 1.60 -7.46 3.94
N THR A 286 2.05 -8.41 3.12
CA THR A 286 1.33 -8.82 1.92
C THR A 286 0.62 -10.15 2.20
N ILE A 287 -0.71 -10.11 2.17
CA ILE A 287 -1.56 -11.28 2.34
C ILE A 287 -1.91 -11.80 0.95
N GLU A 288 -1.44 -12.98 0.61
CA GLU A 288 -1.78 -13.69 -0.61
C GLU A 288 -2.86 -14.74 -0.31
N LEU A 289 -4.11 -14.41 -0.56
CA LEU A 289 -5.22 -15.37 -0.39
C LEU A 289 -5.07 -16.55 -1.35
N ALA A 290 -5.59 -17.72 -0.99
CA ALA A 290 -5.44 -18.93 -1.83
C ALA A 290 -6.27 -18.92 -3.13
N ASN A 291 -7.21 -17.99 -3.30
CA ASN A 291 -8.06 -17.92 -4.48
C ASN A 291 -8.54 -16.49 -4.75
N ALA A 292 -8.43 -16.05 -5.99
CA ALA A 292 -8.78 -14.68 -6.40
C ALA A 292 -10.30 -14.43 -6.51
N LEU A 293 -11.10 -15.48 -6.70
CA LEU A 293 -12.54 -15.38 -6.98
C LEU A 293 -13.44 -16.02 -5.91
N ARG A 294 -12.91 -16.95 -5.11
CA ARG A 294 -13.62 -17.62 -4.03
C ARG A 294 -13.07 -17.16 -2.69
N ALA A 295 -13.87 -16.35 -1.98
CA ALA A 295 -13.48 -15.81 -0.68
C ALA A 295 -13.23 -16.90 0.37
N PRO A 296 -12.31 -16.67 1.32
CA PRO A 296 -12.23 -17.47 2.53
C PRO A 296 -13.55 -17.43 3.30
N ARG A 297 -13.78 -18.44 4.14
CA ARG A 297 -14.95 -18.43 5.05
C ARG A 297 -14.83 -17.28 6.06
N GLU A 298 -15.95 -16.76 6.54
CA GLU A 298 -15.96 -15.67 7.53
C GLU A 298 -15.09 -15.96 8.76
N ALA A 299 -15.16 -17.22 9.26
CA ALA A 299 -14.30 -17.64 10.38
C ALA A 299 -12.81 -17.56 10.06
N GLU A 300 -12.40 -17.81 8.82
CA GLU A 300 -11.00 -17.69 8.39
C GLU A 300 -10.58 -16.22 8.25
N MET A 301 -11.45 -15.37 7.69
CA MET A 301 -11.22 -13.92 7.61
C MET A 301 -11.13 -13.30 9.00
N ARG A 302 -12.00 -13.72 9.94
CA ARG A 302 -11.96 -13.30 11.34
C ARG A 302 -10.68 -13.78 12.03
N GLN A 303 -10.23 -15.01 11.80
CA GLN A 303 -8.99 -15.52 12.39
C GLN A 303 -7.76 -14.75 11.91
N MET A 304 -7.67 -14.45 10.60
CA MET A 304 -6.60 -13.61 10.08
C MET A 304 -6.60 -12.22 10.72
N TRP A 305 -7.78 -11.63 10.91
CA TRP A 305 -7.94 -10.35 11.59
C TRP A 305 -7.44 -10.39 13.03
N LEU A 306 -7.84 -11.38 13.82
CA LEU A 306 -7.41 -11.54 15.21
C LEU A 306 -5.89 -11.77 15.33
N ASP A 307 -5.30 -12.51 14.41
CA ASP A 307 -3.86 -12.73 14.37
C ASP A 307 -3.11 -11.43 14.02
N LEU A 308 -3.65 -10.65 13.06
CA LEU A 308 -3.13 -9.34 12.69
C LEU A 308 -3.17 -8.38 13.89
N LEU A 309 -4.29 -8.30 14.61
CA LEU A 309 -4.43 -7.44 15.79
C LEU A 309 -3.38 -7.77 16.86
N ARG A 310 -3.22 -9.06 17.18
CA ARG A 310 -2.22 -9.50 18.17
C ARG A 310 -0.79 -9.18 17.76
N TRP A 311 -0.46 -9.43 16.49
CA TRP A 311 0.87 -9.13 15.98
C TRP A 311 1.11 -7.61 15.93
N THR A 312 0.14 -6.82 15.48
CA THR A 312 0.24 -5.37 15.44
C THR A 312 0.49 -4.80 16.84
N ALA A 313 -0.27 -5.24 17.85
CA ALA A 313 -0.07 -4.80 19.23
C ALA A 313 1.31 -5.17 19.82
N ALA A 314 1.86 -6.30 19.40
CA ALA A 314 3.16 -6.78 19.89
C ALA A 314 4.36 -6.15 19.16
N LYS A 315 4.20 -5.61 17.94
CA LYS A 315 5.31 -5.25 17.06
C LYS A 315 5.24 -3.84 16.47
N ILE A 316 4.09 -3.20 16.45
CA ILE A 316 3.90 -1.88 15.83
C ILE A 316 3.59 -0.86 16.94
N HIS A 317 4.47 0.12 17.08
CA HIS A 317 4.37 1.16 18.09
C HIS A 317 4.46 2.54 17.42
N ALA A 318 3.85 3.56 18.03
CA ALA A 318 3.83 4.93 17.50
C ALA A 318 5.24 5.55 17.42
N ASP A 319 6.08 5.24 18.40
CA ASP A 319 7.45 5.73 18.50
C ASP A 319 8.42 4.91 17.63
N GLY A 320 7.88 4.24 16.62
CA GLY A 320 8.54 3.26 15.74
C GLY A 320 10.03 3.43 15.71
N GLY A 321 10.75 2.57 16.41
CA GLY A 321 12.17 2.55 16.75
C GLY A 321 13.09 3.27 15.75
N ARG A 322 13.06 4.59 15.78
CA ARG A 322 13.97 5.50 15.09
C ARG A 322 14.98 6.05 16.07
#